data_ea64310d5a38d92b201e27299cb98259
#
_entry.id   ea64310d5a38d92b201e27299cb98259
#
_cell.length_a   1.000
_cell.length_b   1.000
_cell.length_c   1.000
_cell.angle_alpha   90.00
_cell.angle_beta   90.00
_cell.angle_gamma   90.00
#
_symmetry.space_group_name_H-M   'P 1'
#
loop_
_entity.id
_entity.type
_entity.pdbx_description
1 polymer ?
#
loop_
_entity_poly.entity_id
_entity_poly.type
_entity_poly.pdbx_seq_one_letter_code
_entity_poly.pdbx_strand_id
1 'polypeptide(L)'
;MFMKDAGMNGFKTEQRDGMCIDWDVPIRMDDGLELRADVFRPPGEGRHPVILTCGPYGKGLAFQDGFGFAYNKLVTDFPEVAAGTSQKYQCWETVDPEKWVPEGYVCVRVDSRGAGRSPGFMDLFSPREVRDIYHAIEWAAVQGWSTGKVGLCGISYYAMNQWLVASLQPPHLTAMCAWEGAADSYREWSRHGGILCT
;
A
#
# COMPACT_ATOMS: atom_id res chain seq x y z
N MET A 1 12.45 -15.54 -18.47
CA MET A 1 11.45 -16.14 -19.35
C MET A 1 10.26 -16.57 -18.50
N PHE A 2 9.30 -15.69 -18.27
CA PHE A 2 7.92 -15.98 -17.80
C PHE A 2 7.08 -14.72 -18.01
N MET A 3 6.75 -14.46 -19.28
CA MET A 3 5.57 -13.68 -19.65
C MET A 3 4.57 -14.72 -20.17
N LYS A 4 3.55 -15.05 -19.38
CA LYS A 4 2.32 -15.67 -19.88
C LYS A 4 1.14 -15.20 -19.06
N ASP A 5 0.14 -14.72 -19.80
CA ASP A 5 -1.22 -14.40 -19.44
C ASP A 5 -1.45 -13.09 -18.68
N ALA A 6 -1.23 -11.96 -19.38
CA ALA A 6 -2.07 -10.79 -19.14
C ALA A 6 -3.48 -11.15 -19.65
N GLY A 7 -4.45 -11.28 -18.75
CA GLY A 7 -5.85 -11.42 -19.11
C GLY A 7 -6.33 -10.23 -19.96
N MET A 8 -7.55 -10.27 -20.48
CA MET A 8 -8.13 -9.20 -21.31
C MET A 8 -8.06 -7.78 -20.70
N ASN A 9 -7.75 -7.67 -19.41
CA ASN A 9 -7.65 -6.42 -18.65
C ASN A 9 -6.22 -5.88 -18.51
N GLY A 10 -5.20 -6.50 -19.12
CA GLY A 10 -3.82 -6.02 -19.07
C GLY A 10 -3.05 -6.29 -17.75
N PHE A 11 -3.64 -7.06 -16.80
CA PHE A 11 -3.02 -7.51 -15.57
C PHE A 11 -3.33 -8.98 -15.31
N LYS A 12 -2.57 -9.63 -14.41
CA LYS A 12 -2.74 -11.05 -14.09
C LYS A 12 -3.63 -11.19 -12.86
N THR A 13 -4.65 -12.04 -12.95
CA THR A 13 -5.47 -12.47 -11.81
C THR A 13 -5.19 -13.95 -11.51
N GLU A 14 -5.03 -14.30 -10.23
CA GLU A 14 -4.93 -15.68 -9.78
C GLU A 14 -5.65 -15.90 -8.44
N GLN A 15 -6.15 -17.13 -8.25
CA GLN A 15 -6.63 -17.56 -6.94
C GLN A 15 -5.54 -18.37 -6.25
N ARG A 16 -5.09 -17.92 -5.09
CA ARG A 16 -3.96 -18.51 -4.38
C ARG A 16 -4.00 -18.18 -2.89
N ASP A 17 -3.59 -19.16 -2.08
CA ASP A 17 -3.44 -19.02 -0.63
C ASP A 17 -4.71 -18.43 0.05
N GLY A 18 -5.92 -18.85 -0.44
CA GLY A 18 -7.21 -18.40 0.09
C GLY A 18 -7.64 -16.98 -0.37
N MET A 19 -6.92 -16.37 -1.29
CA MET A 19 -7.19 -15.03 -1.81
C MET A 19 -7.38 -15.02 -3.33
N CYS A 20 -8.10 -14.04 -3.83
CA CYS A 20 -8.05 -13.63 -5.23
C CYS A 20 -7.07 -12.46 -5.34
N ILE A 21 -6.03 -12.62 -6.15
CA ILE A 21 -4.93 -11.65 -6.26
C ILE A 21 -4.86 -11.12 -7.68
N ASP A 22 -4.95 -9.81 -7.83
CA ASP A 22 -4.75 -9.10 -9.09
C ASP A 22 -3.40 -8.39 -9.03
N TRP A 23 -2.47 -8.79 -9.91
CA TRP A 23 -1.10 -8.29 -9.96
C TRP A 23 -0.92 -7.19 -11.00
N ASP A 24 -0.19 -6.14 -10.65
CA ASP A 24 0.19 -5.05 -11.54
C ASP A 24 -1.00 -4.32 -12.19
N VAL A 25 -2.10 -4.19 -11.46
CA VAL A 25 -3.29 -3.48 -11.91
C VAL A 25 -2.94 -2.02 -12.23
N PRO A 26 -3.25 -1.53 -13.45
CA PRO A 26 -3.00 -0.14 -13.79
C PRO A 26 -4.00 0.79 -13.11
N ILE A 27 -3.50 1.85 -12.50
CA ILE A 27 -4.30 2.96 -11.98
C ILE A 27 -3.92 4.22 -12.75
N ARG A 28 -4.83 4.69 -13.59
CA ARG A 28 -4.58 5.86 -14.42
C ARG A 28 -4.71 7.14 -13.59
N MET A 29 -3.66 7.94 -13.61
CA MET A 29 -3.62 9.26 -12.98
C MET A 29 -4.18 10.36 -13.89
N ASP A 30 -4.43 11.54 -13.32
CA ASP A 30 -4.99 12.70 -14.03
C ASP A 30 -4.09 13.25 -15.15
N ASP A 31 -2.78 12.99 -15.08
CA ASP A 31 -1.80 13.34 -16.12
C ASP A 31 -1.60 12.24 -17.17
N GLY A 32 -2.37 11.15 -17.07
CA GLY A 32 -2.34 10.03 -18.01
C GLY A 32 -1.30 8.96 -17.71
N LEU A 33 -0.40 9.14 -16.72
CA LEU A 33 0.51 8.10 -16.27
C LEU A 33 -0.27 7.00 -15.54
N GLU A 34 0.21 5.76 -15.62
CA GLU A 34 -0.40 4.62 -14.93
C GLU A 34 0.52 4.11 -13.81
N LEU A 35 0.06 4.23 -12.57
CA LEU A 35 0.68 3.53 -11.45
C LEU A 35 0.32 2.05 -11.49
N ARG A 36 1.07 1.24 -10.74
CA ARG A 36 0.85 -0.21 -10.63
C ARG A 36 0.49 -0.59 -9.20
N ALA A 37 -0.60 -1.36 -9.09
CA ALA A 37 -1.09 -1.86 -7.81
C ALA A 37 -1.17 -3.37 -7.78
N ASP A 38 -1.02 -3.97 -6.59
CA ASP A 38 -1.44 -5.33 -6.31
C ASP A 38 -2.67 -5.29 -5.40
N VAL A 39 -3.68 -6.08 -5.76
CA VAL A 39 -4.96 -6.15 -5.04
C VAL A 39 -5.17 -7.55 -4.49
N PHE A 40 -5.26 -7.66 -3.18
CA PHE A 40 -5.54 -8.90 -2.47
C PHE A 40 -6.96 -8.82 -1.91
N ARG A 41 -7.83 -9.76 -2.27
CA ARG A 41 -9.24 -9.71 -1.89
C ARG A 41 -9.80 -11.08 -1.52
N PRO A 42 -10.88 -11.15 -0.74
CA PRO A 42 -11.60 -12.39 -0.51
C PRO A 42 -12.02 -13.04 -1.83
N PRO A 43 -11.98 -14.39 -1.94
CA PRO A 43 -12.46 -15.09 -3.12
C PRO A 43 -13.98 -14.97 -3.23
N GLY A 44 -14.49 -15.06 -4.46
CA GLY A 44 -15.93 -15.02 -4.75
C GLY A 44 -16.45 -13.60 -4.97
N GLU A 45 -17.78 -13.49 -4.98
CA GLU A 45 -18.50 -12.23 -5.17
C GLU A 45 -18.71 -11.54 -3.82
N GLY A 46 -18.57 -10.24 -3.79
CA GLY A 46 -18.79 -9.41 -2.59
C GLY A 46 -18.14 -8.04 -2.71
N ARG A 47 -18.59 -7.14 -1.83
CA ARG A 47 -18.00 -5.80 -1.69
C ARG A 47 -17.42 -5.67 -0.28
N HIS A 48 -16.20 -5.20 -0.20
CA HIS A 48 -15.41 -5.19 1.02
C HIS A 48 -14.82 -3.79 1.28
N PRO A 49 -14.60 -3.40 2.53
CA PRO A 49 -13.80 -2.22 2.83
C PRO A 49 -12.35 -2.44 2.39
N VAL A 50 -11.70 -1.36 2.00
CA VAL A 50 -10.35 -1.38 1.44
C VAL A 50 -9.34 -0.85 2.45
N ILE A 51 -8.19 -1.52 2.57
CA ILE A 51 -6.99 -0.98 3.20
C ILE A 51 -5.98 -0.72 2.09
N LEU A 52 -5.59 0.54 1.93
CA LEU A 52 -4.69 0.97 0.86
C LEU A 52 -3.37 1.50 1.44
N THR A 53 -2.26 1.12 0.79
CA THR A 53 -0.95 1.72 0.99
C THR A 53 -0.38 2.15 -0.36
N CYS A 54 0.32 3.28 -0.39
CA CYS A 54 1.03 3.76 -1.58
C CYS A 54 2.40 4.28 -1.15
N GLY A 55 3.48 3.78 -1.75
CA GLY A 55 4.82 4.18 -1.33
C GLY A 55 5.96 3.63 -2.18
N PRO A 56 7.21 3.98 -1.83
CA PRO A 56 8.38 3.78 -2.68
C PRO A 56 9.10 2.44 -2.52
N TYR A 57 8.74 1.61 -1.53
CA TYR A 57 9.55 0.45 -1.15
C TYR A 57 9.37 -0.78 -2.04
N GLY A 58 8.44 -0.73 -3.02
CA GLY A 58 8.16 -1.84 -3.93
C GLY A 58 7.08 -2.78 -3.36
N LYS A 59 5.88 -2.70 -3.95
CA LYS A 59 4.68 -3.45 -3.52
C LYS A 59 4.83 -4.98 -3.52
N GLY A 60 5.76 -5.50 -4.33
CA GLY A 60 6.04 -6.94 -4.46
C GLY A 60 7.32 -7.39 -3.76
N LEU A 61 8.02 -6.51 -3.02
CA LEU A 61 9.24 -6.86 -2.31
C LEU A 61 8.89 -7.44 -0.94
N ALA A 62 9.09 -8.74 -0.76
CA ALA A 62 8.84 -9.39 0.51
C ALA A 62 9.75 -8.83 1.62
N PHE A 63 9.23 -8.74 2.83
CA PHE A 63 9.94 -8.13 3.97
C PHE A 63 11.31 -8.78 4.21
N GLN A 64 11.36 -10.11 4.20
CA GLN A 64 12.59 -10.88 4.39
C GLN A 64 13.62 -10.65 3.29
N ASP A 65 13.20 -10.32 2.07
CA ASP A 65 14.09 -10.12 0.92
C ASP A 65 14.62 -8.69 0.87
N GLY A 66 13.77 -7.70 1.18
CA GLY A 66 14.14 -6.29 1.15
C GLY A 66 14.84 -5.78 2.41
N PHE A 67 14.46 -6.31 3.57
CA PHE A 67 14.90 -5.83 4.88
C PHE A 67 15.24 -7.00 5.82
N GLY A 68 16.02 -7.98 5.33
CA GLY A 68 16.28 -9.25 5.99
C GLY A 68 16.81 -9.14 7.41
N PHE A 69 17.66 -8.15 7.73
CA PHE A 69 18.14 -7.94 9.10
C PHE A 69 16.99 -7.58 10.05
N ALA A 70 16.14 -6.63 9.67
CA ALA A 70 14.99 -6.20 10.48
C ALA A 70 13.95 -7.35 10.61
N TYR A 71 13.70 -8.07 9.51
CA TYR A 71 12.83 -9.24 9.52
C TYR A 71 13.30 -10.31 10.49
N ASN A 72 14.57 -10.74 10.39
CA ASN A 72 15.13 -11.78 11.26
C ASN A 72 15.09 -11.38 12.73
N LYS A 73 15.42 -10.11 13.03
CA LYS A 73 15.29 -9.59 14.39
C LYS A 73 13.84 -9.64 14.89
N LEU A 74 12.90 -9.16 14.07
CA LEU A 74 11.48 -9.14 14.44
C LEU A 74 10.93 -10.53 14.75
N VAL A 75 11.14 -11.51 13.87
CA VAL A 75 10.62 -12.87 14.08
C VAL A 75 11.36 -13.65 15.16
N THR A 76 12.58 -13.25 15.50
CA THR A 76 13.33 -13.83 16.61
C THR A 76 12.84 -13.30 17.96
N ASP A 77 12.66 -11.99 18.06
CA ASP A 77 12.23 -11.33 19.30
C ASP A 77 10.72 -11.49 19.55
N PHE A 78 9.92 -11.59 18.47
CA PHE A 78 8.46 -11.65 18.49
C PHE A 78 7.92 -12.72 17.52
N PRO A 79 8.11 -14.02 17.80
CA PRO A 79 7.74 -15.09 16.88
C PRO A 79 6.24 -15.15 16.56
N GLU A 80 5.39 -14.59 17.41
CA GLU A 80 3.95 -14.49 17.19
C GLU A 80 3.59 -13.62 15.96
N VAL A 81 4.47 -12.73 15.51
CA VAL A 81 4.27 -11.91 14.30
C VAL A 81 4.18 -12.79 13.06
N ALA A 82 4.98 -13.85 13.01
CA ALA A 82 4.96 -14.82 11.92
C ALA A 82 3.86 -15.88 12.05
N ALA A 83 3.19 -15.97 13.21
CA ALA A 83 2.13 -16.94 13.42
C ALA A 83 0.90 -16.64 12.56
N GLY A 84 0.33 -17.70 11.93
CA GLY A 84 -0.89 -17.59 11.12
C GLY A 84 -0.72 -16.89 9.78
N THR A 85 0.49 -16.80 9.27
CA THR A 85 0.81 -16.25 7.94
C THR A 85 1.99 -17.02 7.33
N SER A 86 2.04 -17.09 6.00
CA SER A 86 3.18 -17.69 5.30
C SER A 86 4.35 -16.72 5.13
N GLN A 87 4.17 -15.44 5.46
CA GLN A 87 5.10 -14.33 5.23
C GLN A 87 5.45 -14.04 3.75
N LYS A 88 4.81 -14.71 2.80
CA LYS A 88 5.07 -14.53 1.36
C LYS A 88 4.64 -13.16 0.85
N TYR A 89 3.58 -12.61 1.45
CA TYR A 89 2.94 -11.37 1.00
C TYR A 89 3.20 -10.21 1.95
N GLN A 90 3.91 -10.45 3.06
CA GLN A 90 4.29 -9.38 3.97
C GLN A 90 5.35 -8.50 3.33
N CYS A 91 5.09 -7.19 3.22
CA CYS A 91 6.03 -6.17 2.80
C CYS A 91 6.37 -5.24 3.95
N TRP A 92 7.47 -4.49 3.81
CA TRP A 92 7.92 -3.52 4.80
C TRP A 92 6.85 -2.48 5.12
N GLU A 93 6.56 -2.29 6.40
CA GLU A 93 5.67 -1.24 6.93
C GLU A 93 4.22 -1.28 6.42
N THR A 94 3.74 -2.40 5.86
CA THR A 94 2.38 -2.56 5.35
C THR A 94 1.62 -3.65 6.08
N VAL A 95 0.30 -3.68 5.89
CA VAL A 95 -0.54 -4.76 6.42
C VAL A 95 -0.25 -6.09 5.71
N ASP A 96 -0.37 -7.21 6.43
CA ASP A 96 -0.24 -8.55 5.86
C ASP A 96 -1.60 -8.99 5.26
N PRO A 97 -1.71 -9.21 3.95
CA PRO A 97 -2.96 -9.61 3.32
C PRO A 97 -3.47 -10.97 3.83
N GLU A 98 -2.57 -11.90 4.21
CA GLU A 98 -2.99 -13.21 4.73
C GLU A 98 -3.72 -13.11 6.08
N LYS A 99 -3.55 -12.00 6.80
CA LYS A 99 -4.28 -11.72 8.05
C LYS A 99 -5.54 -10.89 7.83
N TRP A 100 -5.52 -9.94 6.89
CA TRP A 100 -6.62 -9.00 6.71
C TRP A 100 -7.69 -9.46 5.72
N VAL A 101 -7.30 -10.20 4.68
CA VAL A 101 -8.27 -10.69 3.68
C VAL A 101 -9.27 -11.68 4.29
N PRO A 102 -8.88 -12.64 5.16
CA PRO A 102 -9.84 -13.52 5.84
C PRO A 102 -10.84 -12.78 6.72
N GLU A 103 -10.47 -11.59 7.23
CA GLU A 103 -11.35 -10.74 8.03
C GLU A 103 -12.30 -9.87 7.17
N GLY A 104 -12.33 -10.12 5.86
CA GLY A 104 -13.25 -9.46 4.93
C GLY A 104 -12.77 -8.11 4.41
N TYR A 105 -11.48 -7.84 4.41
CA TYR A 105 -10.89 -6.63 3.82
C TYR A 105 -10.27 -6.91 2.46
N VAL A 106 -10.24 -5.89 1.62
CA VAL A 106 -9.37 -5.85 0.43
C VAL A 106 -8.11 -5.08 0.80
N CYS A 107 -6.94 -5.65 0.51
CA CYS A 107 -5.67 -4.96 0.68
C CYS A 107 -5.16 -4.51 -0.69
N VAL A 108 -4.89 -3.22 -0.85
CA VAL A 108 -4.36 -2.61 -2.08
C VAL A 108 -2.99 -2.02 -1.77
N ARG A 109 -1.99 -2.43 -2.54
CA ARG A 109 -0.63 -1.88 -2.48
C ARG A 109 -0.28 -1.23 -3.79
N VAL A 110 0.10 0.03 -3.75
CA VAL A 110 0.44 0.83 -4.93
C VAL A 110 1.91 1.21 -4.85
N ASP A 111 2.66 0.96 -5.93
CA ASP A 111 3.98 1.56 -6.10
C ASP A 111 3.82 3.04 -6.42
N SER A 112 4.48 3.91 -5.65
CA SER A 112 4.56 5.34 -5.97
C SER A 112 5.16 5.56 -7.36
N ARG A 113 4.87 6.70 -7.94
CA ARG A 113 5.47 7.15 -9.21
C ARG A 113 6.99 7.03 -9.19
N GLY A 114 7.56 6.35 -10.18
CA GLY A 114 9.00 6.11 -10.30
C GLY A 114 9.55 5.03 -9.35
N ALA A 115 8.68 4.34 -8.60
CA ALA A 115 9.06 3.24 -7.72
C ALA A 115 8.54 1.90 -8.25
N GLY A 116 9.25 0.82 -7.92
CA GLY A 116 8.85 -0.55 -8.22
C GLY A 116 8.50 -0.75 -9.68
N ARG A 117 7.21 -1.01 -9.97
CA ARG A 117 6.70 -1.20 -11.33
C ARG A 117 5.95 0.01 -11.89
N SER A 118 5.80 1.07 -11.10
CA SER A 118 5.20 2.32 -11.55
C SER A 118 6.20 3.17 -12.32
N PRO A 119 5.87 3.65 -13.52
CA PRO A 119 6.73 4.52 -14.30
C PRO A 119 6.79 5.94 -13.70
N GLY A 120 7.66 6.77 -14.29
CA GLY A 120 7.77 8.18 -13.96
C GLY A 120 8.97 8.53 -13.10
N PHE A 121 8.90 9.68 -12.44
CA PHE A 121 9.95 10.21 -11.59
C PHE A 121 9.50 10.21 -10.13
N MET A 122 10.33 9.67 -9.25
CA MET A 122 10.07 9.63 -7.82
C MET A 122 10.34 11.00 -7.19
N ASP A 123 9.30 11.57 -6.57
CA ASP A 123 9.38 12.85 -5.87
C ASP A 123 8.56 12.74 -4.58
N LEU A 124 9.24 12.24 -3.54
CA LEU A 124 8.62 11.84 -2.28
C LEU A 124 8.00 13.03 -1.54
N PHE A 125 6.81 12.83 -0.98
CA PHE A 125 6.04 13.85 -0.25
C PHE A 125 5.68 15.09 -1.08
N SER A 126 5.88 15.03 -2.39
CA SER A 126 5.53 16.15 -3.28
C SER A 126 4.02 16.30 -3.43
N PRO A 127 3.54 17.49 -3.84
CA PRO A 127 2.13 17.66 -4.20
C PRO A 127 1.66 16.71 -5.30
N ARG A 128 2.57 16.23 -6.17
CA ARG A 128 2.23 15.26 -7.21
C ARG A 128 1.96 13.88 -6.61
N GLU A 129 2.83 13.39 -5.74
CA GLU A 129 2.65 12.12 -5.07
C GLU A 129 1.37 12.12 -4.22
N VAL A 130 1.14 13.18 -3.46
CA VAL A 130 -0.08 13.33 -2.66
C VAL A 130 -1.34 13.26 -3.52
N ARG A 131 -1.31 13.85 -4.71
CA ARG A 131 -2.42 13.77 -5.68
C ARG A 131 -2.54 12.36 -6.28
N ASP A 132 -1.45 11.67 -6.53
CA ASP A 132 -1.46 10.27 -6.99
C ASP A 132 -2.12 9.37 -5.94
N ILE A 133 -1.81 9.54 -4.65
CA ILE A 133 -2.46 8.81 -3.55
C ILE A 133 -3.96 9.12 -3.49
N TYR A 134 -4.36 10.39 -3.64
CA TYR A 134 -5.76 10.78 -3.74
C TYR A 134 -6.48 10.01 -4.85
N HIS A 135 -5.92 9.97 -6.05
CA HIS A 135 -6.50 9.25 -7.18
C HIS A 135 -6.55 7.74 -6.94
N ALA A 136 -5.56 7.16 -6.27
CA ALA A 136 -5.56 5.75 -5.91
C ALA A 136 -6.68 5.40 -4.92
N ILE A 137 -6.95 6.27 -3.94
CA ILE A 137 -8.08 6.13 -3.00
C ILE A 137 -9.41 6.13 -3.76
N GLU A 138 -9.63 7.14 -4.60
CA GLU A 138 -10.87 7.29 -5.36
C GLU A 138 -11.07 6.15 -6.37
N TRP A 139 -9.97 5.71 -7.02
CA TRP A 139 -10.01 4.53 -7.88
C TRP A 139 -10.42 3.26 -7.12
N ALA A 140 -9.83 3.01 -5.96
CA ALA A 140 -10.13 1.82 -5.16
C ALA A 140 -11.59 1.81 -4.67
N ALA A 141 -12.13 2.98 -4.37
CA ALA A 141 -13.50 3.13 -3.87
C ALA A 141 -14.57 2.70 -4.88
N VAL A 142 -14.34 2.92 -6.17
CA VAL A 142 -15.33 2.67 -7.23
C VAL A 142 -15.21 1.29 -7.87
N GLN A 143 -14.28 0.45 -7.41
CA GLN A 143 -14.13 -0.91 -7.93
C GLN A 143 -15.32 -1.79 -7.53
N GLY A 144 -15.65 -2.78 -8.38
CA GLY A 144 -16.79 -3.67 -8.15
C GLY A 144 -16.72 -4.45 -6.82
N TRP A 145 -15.52 -4.73 -6.35
CA TRP A 145 -15.25 -5.41 -5.08
C TRP A 145 -15.21 -4.48 -3.86
N SER A 146 -15.34 -3.16 -4.03
CA SER A 146 -15.23 -2.18 -2.95
C SER A 146 -16.60 -1.74 -2.43
N THR A 147 -16.71 -1.52 -1.11
CA THR A 147 -17.88 -0.88 -0.49
C THR A 147 -17.88 0.64 -0.66
N GLY A 148 -16.85 1.22 -1.25
CA GLY A 148 -16.62 2.67 -1.29
C GLY A 148 -15.92 3.22 -0.04
N LYS A 149 -15.59 2.38 0.94
CA LYS A 149 -14.88 2.80 2.15
C LYS A 149 -13.41 2.42 2.03
N VAL A 150 -12.54 3.41 2.00
CA VAL A 150 -11.09 3.22 1.92
C VAL A 150 -10.43 3.72 3.21
N GLY A 151 -9.67 2.85 3.86
CA GLY A 151 -8.80 3.19 4.96
C GLY A 151 -7.34 3.17 4.52
N LEU A 152 -6.50 4.01 5.12
CA LEU A 152 -5.05 3.95 4.98
C LEU A 152 -4.45 3.33 6.24
N CYS A 153 -3.47 2.46 6.07
CA CYS A 153 -2.74 1.85 7.18
C CYS A 153 -1.28 1.67 6.81
N GLY A 154 -0.39 2.09 7.66
CA GLY A 154 1.04 1.93 7.45
C GLY A 154 1.89 2.62 8.50
N ILE A 155 3.19 2.32 8.45
CA ILE A 155 4.20 2.77 9.41
C ILE A 155 5.11 3.77 8.70
N SER A 156 5.73 4.70 9.44
CA SER A 156 6.79 5.59 8.96
C SER A 156 6.38 6.38 7.71
N TYR A 157 6.98 6.11 6.56
CA TYR A 157 6.62 6.74 5.29
C TYR A 157 5.13 6.59 4.98
N TYR A 158 4.59 5.37 5.12
CA TYR A 158 3.17 5.09 4.90
C TYR A 158 2.24 5.69 5.95
N ALA A 159 2.76 6.18 7.06
CA ALA A 159 2.02 6.98 8.03
C ALA A 159 2.04 8.46 7.69
N MET A 160 3.21 8.99 7.30
CA MET A 160 3.38 10.42 7.00
C MET A 160 2.56 10.85 5.78
N ASN A 161 2.51 10.05 4.72
CA ASN A 161 1.76 10.39 3.52
C ASN A 161 0.23 10.38 3.75
N GLN A 162 -0.27 9.67 4.78
CA GLN A 162 -1.69 9.70 5.17
C GLN A 162 -2.13 11.11 5.57
N TRP A 163 -1.32 11.80 6.39
CA TRP A 163 -1.62 13.18 6.81
C TRP A 163 -1.66 14.12 5.62
N LEU A 164 -0.72 13.96 4.69
CA LEU A 164 -0.64 14.80 3.50
C LEU A 164 -1.87 14.63 2.59
N VAL A 165 -2.26 13.38 2.27
CA VAL A 165 -3.40 13.13 1.41
C VAL A 165 -4.73 13.46 2.10
N ALA A 166 -4.84 13.27 3.42
CA ALA A 166 -6.04 13.62 4.16
C ALA A 166 -6.33 15.13 4.11
N SER A 167 -5.29 15.97 3.96
CA SER A 167 -5.48 17.41 3.78
C SER A 167 -6.24 17.78 2.50
N LEU A 168 -6.23 16.89 1.49
CA LEU A 168 -7.01 17.04 0.27
C LEU A 168 -8.47 16.54 0.40
N GLN A 169 -8.83 15.96 1.54
CA GLN A 169 -10.16 15.45 1.87
C GLN A 169 -10.76 14.52 0.80
N PRO A 170 -10.10 13.38 0.45
CA PRO A 170 -10.67 12.44 -0.50
C PRO A 170 -12.04 11.95 -0.01
N PRO A 171 -13.11 12.04 -0.84
CA PRO A 171 -14.48 11.70 -0.42
C PRO A 171 -14.65 10.29 0.15
N HIS A 172 -13.83 9.34 -0.32
CA HIS A 172 -13.92 7.94 0.09
C HIS A 172 -12.89 7.53 1.14
N LEU A 173 -12.03 8.46 1.61
CA LEU A 173 -11.13 8.20 2.74
C LEU A 173 -11.94 8.20 4.04
N THR A 174 -12.11 7.02 4.65
CA THR A 174 -12.98 6.83 5.82
C THR A 174 -12.23 6.58 7.13
N ALA A 175 -10.99 6.15 7.05
CA ALA A 175 -10.17 5.86 8.23
C ALA A 175 -8.68 6.04 7.92
N MET A 176 -7.91 6.34 8.94
CA MET A 176 -6.46 6.40 8.89
C MET A 176 -5.87 5.68 10.10
N CYS A 177 -4.87 4.85 9.86
CA CYS A 177 -4.11 4.15 10.89
C CYS A 177 -2.62 4.47 10.66
N ALA A 178 -2.20 5.61 11.17
CA ALA A 178 -0.84 6.14 11.00
C ALA A 178 0.03 5.75 12.20
N TRP A 179 1.00 4.87 11.97
CA TRP A 179 1.93 4.39 12.98
C TRP A 179 3.29 5.05 12.82
N GLU A 180 3.83 5.63 13.88
CA GLU A 180 5.17 6.24 13.89
C GLU A 180 5.39 7.23 12.72
N GLY A 181 4.39 8.08 12.46
CA GLY A 181 4.43 9.10 11.43
C GLY A 181 4.59 10.50 12.01
N ALA A 182 4.71 11.48 11.12
CA ALA A 182 4.76 12.91 11.43
C ALA A 182 3.82 13.66 10.49
N ALA A 183 3.06 14.63 11.02
CA ALA A 183 2.24 15.53 10.22
C ALA A 183 3.02 16.75 9.73
N ASP A 184 4.01 17.19 10.51
CA ASP A 184 4.92 18.30 10.21
C ASP A 184 6.36 17.80 10.24
N SER A 185 6.92 17.54 9.06
CA SER A 185 8.28 17.02 8.92
C SER A 185 9.35 17.97 9.50
N TYR A 186 9.10 19.27 9.53
CA TYR A 186 10.03 20.22 10.12
C TYR A 186 10.01 20.14 11.64
N ARG A 187 8.83 20.30 12.28
CA ARG A 187 8.72 20.39 13.74
C ARG A 187 8.81 19.05 14.45
N GLU A 188 8.27 18.00 13.82
CA GLU A 188 8.10 16.70 14.47
C GLU A 188 9.18 15.69 14.09
N TRP A 189 9.93 15.93 13.01
CA TRP A 189 10.94 15.00 12.53
C TRP A 189 12.35 15.60 12.51
N SER A 190 12.54 16.76 11.84
CA SER A 190 13.89 17.25 11.57
C SER A 190 14.35 18.38 12.50
N ARG A 191 13.45 19.09 13.16
CA ARG A 191 13.75 20.30 13.95
C ARG A 191 12.89 20.42 15.19
N HIS A 192 13.02 19.50 16.13
CA HIS A 192 12.29 19.56 17.40
C HIS A 192 12.65 20.85 18.16
N GLY A 193 11.65 21.71 18.39
CA GLY A 193 11.88 23.02 19.01
C GLY A 193 12.81 23.93 18.21
N GLY A 194 12.98 23.72 16.91
CA GLY A 194 13.89 24.46 16.04
C GLY A 194 15.34 23.94 16.01
N ILE A 195 15.66 22.92 16.80
CA ILE A 195 16.99 22.30 16.89
C ILE A 195 17.06 21.13 15.91
N LEU A 196 18.10 21.10 15.06
CA LEU A 196 18.32 19.99 14.13
C LEU A 196 18.52 18.69 14.89
N CYS A 197 17.70 17.70 14.56
CA CYS A 197 17.88 16.31 15.01
C CYS A 197 18.85 15.61 14.06
N THR A 198 19.97 15.12 14.60
CA THR A 198 21.01 14.38 13.85
C THR A 198 21.09 12.94 14.33
#